data_bcf108aaa7d0e3d1f0bc8104e6da2279
#
_entry.id   bcf108aaa7d0e3d1f0bc8104e6da2279
#
_cell.length_a   1.000
_cell.length_b   1.000
_cell.length_c   1.000
_cell.angle_alpha   90.00
_cell.angle_beta   90.00
_cell.angle_gamma   90.00
#
_symmetry.space_group_name_H-M   'P 1'
#
loop_
_entity.id
_entity.type
_entity.pdbx_description
1 polymer ?
#
loop_
_entity_poly.entity_id
_entity_poly.type
_entity_poly.pdbx_seq_one_letter_code
_entity_poly.pdbx_strand_id
1 'polypeptide(L)'
;MVFQSSSELNTAFYKKAVEIGSLSKMISDYLKADLSVLKSNGHEDTNIYFSGDIRRQSDSLAPEIMKAAQEPFSEQKQKHAETLKWLTKGLFINCRRLGKCNSDGREFMSILNRELQKFKKLQKTWMLTI
;
A
#
# COMPACT_ATOMS: atom_id res chain seq x y z
N MET A 1 -5.92 27.44 13.70
CA MET A 1 -5.22 26.38 12.94
C MET A 1 -4.46 25.48 13.89
N VAL A 2 -4.72 24.21 13.83
CA VAL A 2 -4.07 23.25 14.70
C VAL A 2 -2.88 22.65 13.94
N PHE A 3 -1.68 22.81 14.47
CA PHE A 3 -0.49 22.17 13.92
C PHE A 3 -0.35 20.78 14.50
N GLN A 4 -0.29 19.80 13.62
CA GLN A 4 -0.04 18.44 14.02
C GLN A 4 1.45 18.30 14.39
N SER A 5 1.75 17.76 15.56
CA SER A 5 3.14 17.50 15.95
C SER A 5 3.73 16.38 15.08
N SER A 6 5.07 16.31 15.00
CA SER A 6 5.75 15.22 14.28
C SER A 6 5.36 13.86 14.84
N SER A 7 5.16 13.75 16.16
CA SER A 7 4.72 12.51 16.79
C SER A 7 3.31 12.11 16.36
N GLU A 8 2.38 13.08 16.35
CA GLU A 8 1.00 12.85 15.90
C GLU A 8 0.97 12.47 14.43
N LEU A 9 1.77 13.15 13.58
CA LEU A 9 1.87 12.86 12.16
C LEU A 9 2.41 11.46 11.92
N ASN A 10 3.47 11.07 12.62
CA ASN A 10 4.03 9.72 12.52
C ASN A 10 3.00 8.66 12.91
N THR A 11 2.24 8.90 13.98
CA THR A 11 1.18 7.99 14.43
C THR A 11 0.09 7.85 13.39
N ALA A 12 -0.39 8.96 12.83
CA ALA A 12 -1.45 8.96 11.81
C ALA A 12 -0.99 8.25 10.54
N PHE A 13 0.25 8.50 10.13
CA PHE A 13 0.84 7.90 8.94
C PHE A 13 1.00 6.39 9.11
N TYR A 14 1.57 5.96 10.23
CA TYR A 14 1.73 4.55 10.58
C TYR A 14 0.38 3.83 10.64
N LYS A 15 -0.60 4.43 11.30
CA LYS A 15 -1.94 3.86 11.45
C LYS A 15 -2.62 3.65 10.09
N LYS A 16 -2.48 4.62 9.19
CA LYS A 16 -3.03 4.48 7.84
C LYS A 16 -2.33 3.35 7.07
N ALA A 17 -1.03 3.19 7.25
CA ALA A 17 -0.29 2.08 6.64
C ALA A 17 -0.82 0.72 7.12
N VAL A 18 -1.09 0.58 8.41
CA VAL A 18 -1.66 -0.65 8.98
C VAL A 18 -3.06 -0.91 8.42
N GLU A 19 -3.89 0.11 8.30
CA GLU A 19 -5.23 0.00 7.70
C GLU A 19 -5.15 -0.49 6.25
N ILE A 20 -4.23 0.07 5.47
CA ILE A 20 -4.00 -0.34 4.08
C ILE A 20 -3.53 -1.78 4.02
N GLY A 21 -2.65 -2.19 4.92
CA GLY A 21 -2.18 -3.57 5.01
C GLY A 21 -3.32 -4.56 5.25
N SER A 22 -4.21 -4.24 6.20
CA SER A 22 -5.37 -5.08 6.51
C SER A 22 -6.34 -5.15 5.33
N LEU A 23 -6.61 -4.02 4.70
CA LEU A 23 -7.50 -3.95 3.54
C LEU A 23 -6.93 -4.74 2.35
N SER A 24 -5.65 -4.56 2.07
CA SER A 24 -4.97 -5.28 0.98
C SER A 24 -4.96 -6.79 1.19
N LYS A 25 -4.81 -7.22 2.44
CA LYS A 25 -4.88 -8.64 2.79
C LYS A 25 -6.26 -9.22 2.46
N MET A 26 -7.33 -8.54 2.88
CA MET A 26 -8.69 -8.97 2.60
C MET A 26 -8.96 -9.05 1.10
N ILE A 27 -8.56 -8.03 0.36
CA ILE A 27 -8.74 -7.96 -1.09
C ILE A 27 -7.92 -9.07 -1.77
N SER A 28 -6.66 -9.23 -1.36
CA SER A 28 -5.77 -10.26 -1.92
C SER A 28 -6.33 -11.66 -1.71
N ASP A 29 -6.84 -11.95 -0.52
CA ASP A 29 -7.45 -13.26 -0.22
C ASP A 29 -8.67 -13.51 -1.10
N TYR A 30 -9.51 -12.49 -1.28
CA TYR A 30 -10.70 -12.59 -2.14
C TYR A 30 -10.31 -12.84 -3.61
N LEU A 31 -9.40 -12.02 -4.13
CA LEU A 31 -8.96 -12.13 -5.52
C LEU A 31 -8.26 -13.47 -5.79
N LYS A 32 -7.43 -13.91 -4.85
CA LYS A 32 -6.69 -15.16 -4.97
C LYS A 32 -7.65 -16.35 -5.05
N ALA A 33 -8.69 -16.37 -4.23
CA ALA A 33 -9.69 -17.43 -4.26
C ALA A 33 -10.48 -17.41 -5.58
N ASP A 34 -10.90 -16.21 -6.01
CA ASP A 34 -11.73 -16.04 -7.21
C ASP A 34 -10.93 -16.28 -8.50
N LEU A 35 -9.66 -15.87 -8.54
CA LEU A 35 -8.80 -16.02 -9.71
C LEU A 35 -8.03 -17.34 -9.75
N SER A 36 -8.17 -18.19 -8.74
CA SER A 36 -7.46 -19.48 -8.68
C SER A 36 -8.00 -20.49 -9.68
N VAL A 37 -9.20 -20.27 -10.23
CA VAL A 37 -9.78 -21.13 -11.26
C VAL A 37 -8.97 -20.93 -12.54
N LEU A 38 -8.45 -22.04 -13.11
CA LEU A 38 -7.68 -21.97 -14.36
C LEU A 38 -8.55 -21.47 -15.51
N LYS A 39 -7.94 -20.69 -16.40
CA LYS A 39 -8.58 -20.24 -17.62
C LYS A 39 -8.91 -21.45 -18.51
N SER A 40 -9.81 -21.25 -19.49
CA SER A 40 -10.22 -22.29 -20.42
C SER A 40 -9.04 -22.91 -21.19
N ASN A 41 -7.92 -22.16 -21.34
CA ASN A 41 -6.71 -22.64 -22.00
C ASN A 41 -5.76 -23.39 -21.03
N GLY A 42 -6.16 -23.61 -19.78
CA GLY A 42 -5.34 -24.27 -18.76
C GLY A 42 -4.32 -23.39 -18.07
N HIS A 43 -4.27 -22.10 -18.42
CA HIS A 43 -3.32 -21.16 -17.83
C HIS A 43 -3.89 -20.48 -16.59
N GLU A 44 -2.98 -20.15 -15.68
CA GLU A 44 -3.28 -19.40 -14.46
C GLU A 44 -3.50 -17.91 -14.80
N ASP A 45 -4.43 -17.25 -14.10
CA ASP A 45 -4.64 -15.82 -14.28
C ASP A 45 -3.47 -15.03 -13.68
N THR A 46 -2.80 -14.20 -14.48
CA THR A 46 -1.64 -13.42 -14.05
C THR A 46 -1.97 -12.41 -12.96
N ASN A 47 -3.25 -12.01 -12.83
CA ASN A 47 -3.68 -11.10 -11.77
C ASN A 47 -3.52 -11.69 -10.37
N ILE A 48 -3.37 -13.02 -10.24
CA ILE A 48 -3.04 -13.66 -8.96
C ILE A 48 -1.72 -13.10 -8.42
N TYR A 49 -0.72 -12.91 -9.28
CA TYR A 49 0.58 -12.37 -8.88
C TYR A 49 0.46 -10.92 -8.42
N PHE A 50 -0.33 -10.11 -9.11
CA PHE A 50 -0.56 -8.72 -8.73
C PHE A 50 -1.31 -8.61 -7.41
N SER A 51 -2.21 -9.53 -7.10
CA SER A 51 -2.89 -9.58 -5.82
C SER A 51 -1.92 -9.89 -4.68
N GLY A 52 -0.95 -10.77 -4.92
CA GLY A 52 0.14 -11.04 -3.99
C GLY A 52 1.04 -9.83 -3.81
N ASP A 53 1.30 -9.09 -4.89
CA ASP A 53 2.14 -7.90 -4.86
C ASP A 53 1.53 -6.78 -4.01
N ILE A 54 0.21 -6.52 -4.13
CA ILE A 54 -0.42 -5.48 -3.28
C ILE A 54 -0.33 -5.84 -1.81
N ARG A 55 -0.42 -7.11 -1.47
CA ARG A 55 -0.28 -7.57 -0.09
C ARG A 55 1.12 -7.33 0.43
N ARG A 56 2.15 -7.75 -0.31
CA ARG A 56 3.54 -7.57 0.09
C ARG A 56 3.92 -6.10 0.21
N GLN A 57 3.53 -5.30 -0.79
CA GLN A 57 3.81 -3.86 -0.80
C GLN A 57 3.13 -3.16 0.38
N SER A 58 1.87 -3.50 0.64
CA SER A 58 1.12 -2.91 1.76
C SER A 58 1.70 -3.29 3.11
N ASP A 59 2.07 -4.57 3.27
CA ASP A 59 2.64 -5.06 4.53
C ASP A 59 4.02 -4.45 4.82
N SER A 60 4.69 -3.94 3.80
CA SER A 60 6.00 -3.31 3.95
C SER A 60 5.93 -1.83 4.34
N LEU A 61 4.77 -1.20 4.24
CA LEU A 61 4.63 0.24 4.52
C LEU A 61 4.90 0.57 5.99
N ALA A 62 4.20 -0.07 6.90
CA ALA A 62 4.30 0.22 8.34
C ALA A 62 5.72 -0.03 8.88
N PRO A 63 6.37 -1.17 8.59
CA PRO A 63 7.75 -1.38 9.03
C PRO A 63 8.73 -0.33 8.52
N GLU A 64 8.56 0.14 7.26
CA GLU A 64 9.44 1.17 6.70
C GLU A 64 9.27 2.52 7.40
N ILE A 65 8.02 2.87 7.75
CA ILE A 65 7.75 4.10 8.52
C ILE A 65 8.42 4.03 9.88
N MET A 66 8.33 2.87 10.54
CA MET A 66 8.98 2.66 11.85
C MET A 66 10.49 2.76 11.76
N LYS A 67 11.09 2.18 10.73
CA LYS A 67 12.54 2.28 10.49
C LYS A 67 12.97 3.74 10.34
N ALA A 68 12.22 4.51 9.54
CA ALA A 68 12.49 5.93 9.35
C ALA A 68 12.37 6.70 10.66
N ALA A 69 11.34 6.41 11.47
CA ALA A 69 11.10 7.09 12.73
C ALA A 69 12.21 6.83 13.75
N GLN A 70 12.82 5.65 13.72
CA GLN A 70 13.87 5.25 14.65
C GLN A 70 15.27 5.68 14.20
N GLU A 71 15.40 6.10 12.95
CA GLU A 71 16.69 6.46 12.38
C GLU A 71 17.13 7.85 12.88
N PRO A 72 18.30 7.98 13.53
CA PRO A 72 18.76 9.27 14.04
C PRO A 72 19.31 10.20 12.97
N PHE A 73 19.74 9.66 11.81
CA PHE A 73 20.40 10.45 10.79
C PHE A 73 19.47 10.77 9.63
N SER A 74 19.44 12.03 9.23
CA SER A 74 18.60 12.53 8.13
C SER A 74 18.82 11.76 6.82
N GLU A 75 20.08 11.45 6.50
CA GLU A 75 20.43 10.70 5.29
C GLU A 75 19.79 9.33 5.25
N GLN A 76 19.79 8.61 6.38
CA GLN A 76 19.18 7.29 6.47
C GLN A 76 17.66 7.37 6.45
N LYS A 77 17.08 8.40 7.08
CA LYS A 77 15.64 8.67 6.99
C LYS A 77 15.21 8.89 5.54
N GLN A 78 16.01 9.61 4.76
CA GLN A 78 15.75 9.85 3.33
C GLN A 78 15.69 8.54 2.55
N LYS A 79 16.56 7.59 2.84
CA LYS A 79 16.56 6.27 2.18
C LYS A 79 15.26 5.52 2.44
N HIS A 80 14.78 5.53 3.69
CA HIS A 80 13.50 4.90 4.03
C HIS A 80 12.33 5.63 3.35
N ALA A 81 12.40 6.95 3.25
CA ALA A 81 11.40 7.75 2.55
C ALA A 81 11.33 7.37 1.06
N GLU A 82 12.49 7.17 0.41
CA GLU A 82 12.53 6.73 -0.98
C GLU A 82 11.92 5.33 -1.16
N THR A 83 12.21 4.42 -0.24
CA THR A 83 11.59 3.08 -0.25
C THR A 83 10.07 3.18 -0.17
N LEU A 84 9.57 4.05 0.72
CA LEU A 84 8.12 4.28 0.86
C LEU A 84 7.51 4.83 -0.43
N LYS A 85 8.20 5.74 -1.12
CA LYS A 85 7.74 6.27 -2.41
C LYS A 85 7.60 5.16 -3.44
N TRP A 86 8.57 4.28 -3.53
CA TRP A 86 8.53 3.14 -4.45
C TRP A 86 7.39 2.19 -4.13
N LEU A 87 7.18 1.87 -2.86
CA LEU A 87 6.09 0.99 -2.41
C LEU A 87 4.73 1.59 -2.75
N THR A 88 4.55 2.88 -2.47
CA THR A 88 3.31 3.59 -2.74
C THR A 88 3.01 3.64 -4.24
N LYS A 89 4.02 3.94 -5.05
CA LYS A 89 3.90 3.96 -6.51
C LYS A 89 3.51 2.59 -7.05
N GLY A 90 4.16 1.54 -6.56
CA GLY A 90 3.86 0.16 -6.96
C GLY A 90 2.44 -0.24 -6.60
N LEU A 91 1.97 0.18 -5.43
CA LEU A 91 0.60 -0.07 -5.00
C LEU A 91 -0.43 0.59 -5.93
N PHE A 92 -0.23 1.85 -6.30
CA PHE A 92 -1.12 2.53 -7.24
C PHE A 92 -1.16 1.83 -8.60
N ILE A 93 0.00 1.40 -9.10
CA ILE A 93 0.09 0.68 -10.37
C ILE A 93 -0.68 -0.64 -10.31
N ASN A 94 -0.47 -1.42 -9.27
CA ASN A 94 -1.13 -2.72 -9.12
C ASN A 94 -2.63 -2.58 -8.85
N CYS A 95 -3.04 -1.55 -8.13
CA CYS A 95 -4.45 -1.19 -7.95
C CYS A 95 -5.12 -0.97 -9.30
N ARG A 96 -4.47 -0.24 -10.19
CA ARG A 96 -5.00 0.04 -11.54
C ARG A 96 -5.13 -1.23 -12.35
N ARG A 97 -4.13 -2.11 -12.27
CA ARG A 97 -4.15 -3.41 -12.98
C ARG A 97 -5.30 -4.28 -12.47
N LEU A 98 -5.41 -4.42 -11.16
CA LEU A 98 -6.43 -5.27 -10.53
C LEU A 98 -7.84 -4.71 -10.70
N GLY A 99 -7.98 -3.40 -10.89
CA GLY A 99 -9.27 -2.78 -11.20
C GLY A 99 -9.86 -3.22 -12.54
N LYS A 100 -9.05 -3.88 -13.37
CA LYS A 100 -9.45 -4.40 -14.69
C LYS A 100 -9.48 -5.93 -14.73
N CYS A 101 -9.27 -6.60 -13.60
CA CYS A 101 -9.24 -8.06 -13.57
C CYS A 101 -10.65 -8.65 -13.70
N ASN A 102 -10.70 -9.93 -14.01
CA ASN A 102 -11.93 -10.67 -14.30
C ASN A 102 -12.54 -11.26 -13.03
N SER A 103 -12.68 -10.42 -12.01
CA SER A 103 -13.22 -10.78 -10.70
C SER A 103 -14.09 -9.64 -10.18
N ASP A 104 -15.14 -9.98 -9.44
CA ASP A 104 -15.95 -8.98 -8.74
C ASP A 104 -15.13 -8.23 -7.68
N GLY A 105 -14.03 -8.84 -7.22
CA GLY A 105 -13.09 -8.22 -6.31
C GLY A 105 -12.46 -6.93 -6.85
N ARG A 106 -12.51 -6.72 -8.18
CA ARG A 106 -12.02 -5.47 -8.77
C ARG A 106 -12.73 -4.23 -8.22
N GLU A 107 -13.95 -4.39 -7.74
CA GLU A 107 -14.72 -3.29 -7.17
C GLU A 107 -14.13 -2.79 -5.85
N PHE A 108 -13.44 -3.65 -5.11
CA PHE A 108 -12.74 -3.27 -3.89
C PHE A 108 -11.53 -2.37 -4.15
N MET A 109 -11.05 -2.35 -5.40
CA MET A 109 -9.87 -1.56 -5.76
C MET A 109 -10.14 -0.06 -5.67
N SER A 110 -11.39 0.36 -5.87
CA SER A 110 -11.76 1.78 -5.69
C SER A 110 -11.62 2.20 -4.20
N ILE A 111 -11.93 1.29 -3.29
CA ILE A 111 -11.79 1.52 -1.84
C ILE A 111 -10.31 1.61 -1.48
N LEU A 112 -9.52 0.65 -1.95
CA LEU A 112 -8.06 0.65 -1.71
C LEU A 112 -7.41 1.91 -2.29
N ASN A 113 -7.78 2.28 -3.51
CA ASN A 113 -7.25 3.48 -4.16
C ASN A 113 -7.56 4.74 -3.35
N ARG A 114 -8.77 4.84 -2.79
CA ARG A 114 -9.15 5.96 -1.94
C ARG A 114 -8.28 6.04 -0.70
N GLU A 115 -8.05 4.90 -0.05
CA GLU A 115 -7.18 4.85 1.13
C GLU A 115 -5.72 5.18 0.78
N LEU A 116 -5.25 4.74 -0.38
CA LEU A 116 -3.92 5.08 -0.87
C LEU A 116 -3.79 6.59 -1.16
N GLN A 117 -4.84 7.24 -1.66
CA GLN A 117 -4.83 8.69 -1.85
C GLN A 117 -4.67 9.43 -0.52
N LYS A 118 -5.38 8.96 0.53
CA LYS A 118 -5.23 9.52 1.87
C LYS A 118 -3.82 9.30 2.40
N PHE A 119 -3.28 8.10 2.20
CA PHE A 119 -1.91 7.76 2.58
C PHE A 119 -0.89 8.66 1.89
N LYS A 120 -1.06 8.88 0.59
CA LYS A 120 -0.18 9.73 -0.20
C LYS A 120 -0.14 11.17 0.33
N LYS A 121 -1.29 11.70 0.76
CA LYS A 121 -1.35 13.04 1.37
C LYS A 121 -0.56 13.09 2.67
N LEU A 122 -0.73 12.09 3.53
CA LEU A 122 0.03 11.98 4.77
C LEU A 122 1.52 11.83 4.49
N GLN A 123 1.88 11.06 3.47
CA GLN A 123 3.27 10.86 3.05
C GLN A 123 3.92 12.18 2.62
N LYS A 124 3.24 12.99 1.84
CA LYS A 124 3.74 14.31 1.42
C LYS A 124 4.08 15.19 2.62
N THR A 125 3.14 15.28 3.58
CA THR A 125 3.33 16.07 4.80
C THR A 125 4.47 15.50 5.63
N TRP A 126 4.51 14.19 5.80
CA TRP A 126 5.55 13.49 6.56
C TRP A 126 6.94 13.72 5.96
N MET A 127 7.06 13.68 4.65
CA MET A 127 8.35 13.89 3.97
C MET A 127 8.91 15.30 4.18
N LEU A 128 8.07 16.27 4.49
CA LEU A 128 8.52 17.62 4.84
C LEU A 128 9.19 17.68 6.21
N THR A 129 9.03 16.66 7.04
CA THR A 129 9.58 16.60 8.40
C THR A 129 10.96 15.93 8.47
N ILE A 130 11.42 15.32 7.39
CA ILE A 130 12.71 14.63 7.37
C ILE A 130 13.81 15.42 6.71
#